data_f518cc917fe58b32e2ed9393b9e4ef7e
#
_entry.id   f518cc917fe58b32e2ed9393b9e4ef7e
#
_cell.length_a   1.000
_cell.length_b   1.000
_cell.length_c   1.000
_cell.angle_alpha   90.00
_cell.angle_beta   90.00
_cell.angle_gamma   90.00
#
_symmetry.space_group_name_H-M   'P 1'
#
loop_
_entity.id
_entity.type
_entity.pdbx_description
1 polymer ?
#
loop_
_entity_poly.entity_id
_entity_poly.type
_entity_poly.pdbx_seq_one_letter_code
_entity_poly.pdbx_strand_id
1 'polypeptide(L)'
;MDSPPAKSPKLAAGPGGARRLAAAARWKCPPRNARMNAMRVRVLFFGRLKEIVGRGEDQAELSEGARVEDLFARYGGRFPELVRFRSSVVASVNQEFAEWRAPLASGDEVAFLPPVSGGERAKIAEDIYELVRAPIRTAEIAASLKAPEDGAVVVFDGIVRNHSGGRATLYLEYEAYEPMALAKMREIGAEIHRQFPIRHIALVHRLGRLEIGETSVFIAISSPHRRAAFDACRLAIDTLKRSVPIWKREYFADGAVWAEGEVPPVKTISGSRESTP
;
A
#
# COMPACT_ATOMS: atom_id res chain seq x y z
N MET A 1 -43.06 -55.24 -31.12
CA MET A 1 -44.34 -55.24 -30.43
C MET A 1 -44.45 -53.89 -29.78
N ASP A 2 -44.91 -52.99 -30.51
CA ASP A 2 -46.25 -52.49 -30.77
C ASP A 2 -46.78 -51.56 -29.68
N SER A 3 -46.95 -50.38 -30.15
CA SER A 3 -47.67 -49.21 -29.61
C SER A 3 -49.11 -49.58 -29.11
N PRO A 4 -49.96 -48.67 -28.68
CA PRO A 4 -50.19 -47.31 -29.17
C PRO A 4 -50.68 -46.27 -28.12
N PRO A 5 -51.22 -45.11 -28.60
CA PRO A 5 -51.34 -43.87 -27.80
C PRO A 5 -52.80 -43.60 -27.34
N ALA A 6 -52.98 -42.69 -26.42
CA ALA A 6 -54.33 -42.15 -26.07
C ALA A 6 -54.25 -40.65 -25.82
N LYS A 7 -54.83 -39.90 -26.66
CA LYS A 7 -56.08 -39.15 -26.82
C LYS A 7 -56.30 -38.03 -25.79
N SER A 8 -56.30 -36.84 -26.34
CA SER A 8 -56.87 -35.61 -25.75
C SER A 8 -58.40 -35.71 -25.58
N PRO A 9 -59.01 -34.92 -24.72
CA PRO A 9 -60.34 -34.38 -24.99
C PRO A 9 -60.42 -32.86 -25.08
N LYS A 10 -61.44 -32.50 -25.81
CA LYS A 10 -61.83 -31.18 -26.30
C LYS A 10 -62.58 -30.33 -25.28
N LEU A 11 -62.42 -29.03 -25.50
CA LEU A 11 -63.38 -27.92 -25.27
C LEU A 11 -64.69 -28.13 -24.53
N ALA A 12 -64.95 -27.14 -23.64
CA ALA A 12 -66.27 -26.51 -23.51
C ALA A 12 -66.13 -25.00 -23.30
N ALA A 13 -66.88 -24.26 -24.07
CA ALA A 13 -66.91 -22.81 -24.08
C ALA A 13 -68.18 -22.29 -23.36
N GLY A 14 -68.10 -21.06 -22.81
CA GLY A 14 -69.21 -20.17 -22.58
C GLY A 14 -69.21 -19.39 -21.30
N PRO A 15 -70.00 -18.30 -21.24
CA PRO A 15 -69.61 -16.96 -21.73
C PRO A 15 -69.67 -15.88 -20.60
N GLY A 16 -69.08 -14.73 -20.88
CA GLY A 16 -69.63 -13.46 -20.39
C GLY A 16 -69.02 -12.83 -19.13
N GLY A 17 -68.38 -11.71 -19.31
CA GLY A 17 -68.02 -10.83 -18.19
C GLY A 17 -67.04 -9.73 -18.59
N ALA A 18 -67.54 -8.72 -19.31
CA ALA A 18 -66.83 -7.49 -19.56
C ALA A 18 -66.63 -6.69 -18.27
N ARG A 19 -65.37 -6.38 -17.90
CA ARG A 19 -65.05 -5.21 -17.07
C ARG A 19 -63.63 -4.71 -17.28
N ARG A 20 -63.61 -3.53 -17.90
CA ARG A 20 -62.78 -2.34 -17.63
C ARG A 20 -61.27 -2.51 -17.53
N LEU A 21 -60.63 -1.96 -18.54
CA LEU A 21 -59.34 -1.29 -18.59
C LEU A 21 -58.81 -0.85 -17.23
N ALA A 22 -57.69 -1.43 -16.81
CA ALA A 22 -56.79 -0.83 -15.84
C ALA A 22 -55.53 -0.36 -16.60
N ALA A 23 -55.21 0.90 -16.36
CA ALA A 23 -54.21 1.69 -17.05
C ALA A 23 -52.84 1.05 -17.07
N ALA A 24 -52.22 0.97 -18.23
CA ALA A 24 -50.81 0.74 -18.41
C ALA A 24 -50.02 1.85 -17.66
N ALA A 25 -49.41 1.51 -16.55
CA ALA A 25 -48.42 2.37 -15.91
C ALA A 25 -47.29 2.61 -16.89
N ARG A 26 -47.29 3.78 -17.53
CA ARG A 26 -46.17 4.31 -18.29
C ARG A 26 -44.95 4.36 -17.35
N TRP A 27 -44.03 3.46 -17.54
CA TRP A 27 -42.69 3.62 -17.04
C TRP A 27 -42.11 4.90 -17.62
N LYS A 28 -42.11 5.99 -16.83
CA LYS A 28 -41.37 7.20 -17.15
C LYS A 28 -39.88 6.84 -17.02
N CYS A 29 -39.20 6.72 -18.14
CA CYS A 29 -37.75 6.72 -18.18
C CYS A 29 -37.24 7.95 -17.41
N PRO A 30 -36.38 7.83 -16.41
CA PRO A 30 -35.84 9.00 -15.74
C PRO A 30 -35.08 9.85 -16.76
N PRO A 31 -35.06 11.18 -16.63
CA PRO A 31 -34.43 12.07 -17.59
C PRO A 31 -32.92 11.76 -17.67
N ARG A 32 -32.44 11.64 -18.89
CA ARG A 32 -31.06 11.31 -19.28
C ARG A 32 -30.06 12.47 -19.06
N ASN A 33 -30.27 13.34 -18.06
CA ASN A 33 -29.42 14.51 -17.79
C ASN A 33 -29.36 14.84 -16.28
N ALA A 34 -28.99 13.84 -15.45
CA ALA A 34 -28.26 14.19 -14.24
C ALA A 34 -26.78 14.26 -14.64
N ARG A 35 -26.21 15.44 -14.79
CA ARG A 35 -24.76 15.63 -14.73
C ARG A 35 -24.36 15.15 -13.34
N MET A 36 -23.98 13.87 -13.24
CA MET A 36 -23.31 13.38 -12.05
C MET A 36 -22.01 14.21 -11.95
N ASN A 37 -21.89 14.99 -10.89
CA ASN A 37 -20.66 15.67 -10.59
C ASN A 37 -19.57 14.61 -10.51
N ALA A 38 -18.72 14.56 -11.53
CA ALA A 38 -17.60 13.64 -11.57
C ALA A 38 -16.46 14.25 -10.77
N MET A 39 -16.02 13.56 -9.75
CA MET A 39 -14.81 13.91 -9.04
C MET A 39 -13.60 13.24 -9.68
N ARG A 40 -12.45 13.92 -9.69
CA ARG A 40 -11.20 13.39 -10.20
C ARG A 40 -10.25 13.11 -9.05
N VAL A 41 -9.63 11.93 -9.07
CA VAL A 41 -8.60 11.51 -8.13
C VAL A 41 -7.36 11.07 -8.87
N ARG A 42 -6.19 11.33 -8.28
CA ARG A 42 -4.91 10.81 -8.72
C ARG A 42 -4.72 9.42 -8.13
N VAL A 43 -4.30 8.44 -8.93
CA VAL A 43 -4.18 7.05 -8.48
C VAL A 43 -2.77 6.57 -8.71
N LEU A 44 -2.14 6.03 -7.65
CA LEU A 44 -0.79 5.52 -7.67
C LEU A 44 -0.79 4.00 -7.46
N PHE A 45 0.03 3.32 -8.24
CA PHE A 45 0.26 1.87 -8.15
C PHE A 45 1.75 1.59 -7.97
N PHE A 46 2.06 0.69 -7.04
CA PHE A 46 3.44 0.33 -6.71
C PHE A 46 3.67 -1.17 -6.87
N GLY A 47 4.95 -1.55 -7.03
CA GLY A 47 5.38 -2.93 -7.11
C GLY A 47 4.58 -3.74 -8.14
N ARG A 48 4.13 -4.92 -7.75
CA ARG A 48 3.35 -5.82 -8.63
C ARG A 48 2.08 -5.19 -9.18
N LEU A 49 1.41 -4.30 -8.46
CA LEU A 49 0.20 -3.64 -8.93
C LEU A 49 0.47 -2.72 -10.13
N LYS A 50 1.62 -2.03 -10.12
CA LYS A 50 2.10 -1.21 -11.24
C LYS A 50 2.33 -2.04 -12.50
N GLU A 51 2.90 -3.24 -12.36
CA GLU A 51 3.08 -4.17 -13.49
C GLU A 51 1.75 -4.64 -14.08
N ILE A 52 0.79 -5.00 -13.22
CA ILE A 52 -0.54 -5.45 -13.65
C ILE A 52 -1.30 -4.34 -14.37
N VAL A 53 -1.24 -3.12 -13.86
CA VAL A 53 -1.92 -1.95 -14.47
C VAL A 53 -1.15 -1.40 -15.67
N GLY A 54 0.16 -1.69 -15.78
CA GLY A 54 1.05 -1.21 -16.84
C GLY A 54 1.50 0.25 -16.66
N ARG A 55 1.19 0.88 -15.51
CA ARG A 55 1.58 2.26 -15.18
C ARG A 55 1.64 2.46 -13.68
N GLY A 56 2.50 3.37 -13.22
CA GLY A 56 2.64 3.73 -11.81
C GLY A 56 1.66 4.81 -11.36
N GLU A 57 1.12 5.58 -12.30
CA GLU A 57 0.21 6.69 -12.03
C GLU A 57 -0.93 6.72 -13.07
N ASP A 58 -2.13 7.10 -12.61
CA ASP A 58 -3.30 7.30 -13.45
C ASP A 58 -4.21 8.39 -12.85
N GLN A 59 -5.18 8.86 -13.63
CA GLN A 59 -6.27 9.69 -13.14
C GLN A 59 -7.60 8.94 -13.32
N ALA A 60 -8.42 8.94 -12.30
CA ALA A 60 -9.75 8.32 -12.34
C ALA A 60 -10.84 9.35 -12.10
N GLU A 61 -11.90 9.28 -12.92
CA GLU A 61 -13.15 10.00 -12.70
C GLU A 61 -14.12 9.08 -11.98
N LEU A 62 -14.67 9.51 -10.86
CA LEU A 62 -15.60 8.78 -10.02
C LEU A 62 -16.87 9.60 -9.78
N SER A 63 -17.93 8.93 -9.40
CA SER A 63 -19.15 9.60 -8.93
C SER A 63 -18.90 10.23 -7.56
N GLU A 64 -19.56 11.33 -7.27
CA GLU A 64 -19.57 11.95 -5.95
C GLU A 64 -19.99 10.94 -4.87
N GLY A 65 -19.27 10.89 -3.76
CA GLY A 65 -19.48 9.94 -2.67
C GLY A 65 -18.85 8.56 -2.88
N ALA A 66 -18.08 8.34 -3.96
CA ALA A 66 -17.34 7.10 -4.14
C ALA A 66 -16.27 6.91 -3.05
N ARG A 67 -15.93 5.66 -2.77
CA ARG A 67 -15.01 5.23 -1.75
C ARG A 67 -13.76 4.60 -2.36
N VAL A 68 -12.75 4.35 -1.55
CA VAL A 68 -11.52 3.66 -1.95
C VAL A 68 -11.83 2.30 -2.59
N GLU A 69 -12.78 1.56 -2.04
CA GLU A 69 -13.18 0.25 -2.59
C GLU A 69 -13.81 0.35 -3.98
N ASP A 70 -14.58 1.40 -4.27
CA ASP A 70 -15.18 1.63 -5.58
C ASP A 70 -14.11 1.94 -6.63
N LEU A 71 -13.10 2.73 -6.24
CA LEU A 71 -11.95 3.02 -7.07
C LEU A 71 -11.16 1.74 -7.39
N PHE A 72 -10.87 0.91 -6.38
CA PHE A 72 -10.17 -0.36 -6.58
C PHE A 72 -10.97 -1.32 -7.46
N ALA A 73 -12.29 -1.44 -7.22
CA ALA A 73 -13.19 -2.27 -8.02
C ALA A 73 -13.22 -1.84 -9.50
N ARG A 74 -13.19 -0.53 -9.77
CA ARG A 74 -13.09 0.01 -11.13
C ARG A 74 -11.83 -0.47 -11.85
N TYR A 75 -10.69 -0.48 -11.17
CA TYR A 75 -9.45 -1.03 -11.73
C TYR A 75 -9.50 -2.56 -11.83
N GLY A 76 -10.08 -3.23 -10.84
CA GLY A 76 -10.31 -4.68 -10.87
C GLY A 76 -11.16 -5.13 -12.06
N GLY A 77 -12.14 -4.34 -12.47
CA GLY A 77 -12.93 -4.60 -13.68
C GLY A 77 -12.14 -4.49 -14.98
N ARG A 78 -11.08 -3.67 -15.01
CA ARG A 78 -10.19 -3.52 -16.18
C ARG A 78 -9.01 -4.47 -16.15
N PHE A 79 -8.56 -4.83 -14.95
CA PHE A 79 -7.39 -5.67 -14.68
C PHE A 79 -7.78 -6.76 -13.67
N PRO A 80 -8.38 -7.87 -14.11
CA PRO A 80 -8.90 -8.93 -13.22
C PRO A 80 -7.85 -9.51 -12.26
N GLU A 81 -6.58 -9.48 -12.63
CA GLU A 81 -5.48 -9.92 -11.76
C GLU A 81 -5.36 -9.08 -10.47
N LEU A 82 -5.72 -7.80 -10.49
CA LEU A 82 -5.71 -6.95 -9.30
C LEU A 82 -6.61 -7.48 -8.19
N VAL A 83 -7.74 -8.10 -8.54
CA VAL A 83 -8.72 -8.61 -7.57
C VAL A 83 -8.10 -9.66 -6.65
N ARG A 84 -7.12 -10.42 -7.13
CA ARG A 84 -6.40 -11.44 -6.34
C ARG A 84 -5.60 -10.83 -5.19
N PHE A 85 -5.21 -9.55 -5.31
CA PHE A 85 -4.43 -8.85 -4.30
C PHE A 85 -5.30 -8.08 -3.30
N ARG A 86 -6.64 -8.09 -3.45
CA ARG A 86 -7.57 -7.31 -2.62
C ARG A 86 -7.39 -7.52 -1.11
N SER A 87 -7.08 -8.73 -0.67
CA SER A 87 -6.87 -9.07 0.74
C SER A 87 -5.49 -8.65 1.28
N SER A 88 -4.51 -8.41 0.40
CA SER A 88 -3.13 -8.07 0.76
C SER A 88 -2.73 -6.64 0.40
N VAL A 89 -3.57 -5.93 -0.36
CA VAL A 89 -3.35 -4.52 -0.71
C VAL A 89 -3.87 -3.61 0.38
N VAL A 90 -3.08 -2.62 0.74
CA VAL A 90 -3.48 -1.51 1.59
C VAL A 90 -3.65 -0.26 0.75
N ALA A 91 -4.63 0.57 1.08
CA ALA A 91 -4.82 1.86 0.44
C ALA A 91 -4.26 3.00 1.30
N SER A 92 -3.75 4.04 0.65
CA SER A 92 -3.55 5.34 1.29
C SER A 92 -4.31 6.41 0.53
N VAL A 93 -4.78 7.43 1.27
CA VAL A 93 -5.39 8.64 0.72
C VAL A 93 -4.61 9.82 1.26
N ASN A 94 -4.10 10.66 0.37
CA ASN A 94 -3.28 11.84 0.71
C ASN A 94 -2.11 11.49 1.66
N GLN A 95 -1.42 10.35 1.35
CA GLN A 95 -0.26 9.84 2.07
C GLN A 95 -0.54 9.29 3.49
N GLU A 96 -1.82 9.12 3.86
CA GLU A 96 -2.24 8.43 5.08
C GLU A 96 -2.93 7.10 4.74
N PHE A 97 -2.74 6.07 5.58
CA PHE A 97 -3.45 4.81 5.38
C PHE A 97 -4.95 4.99 5.55
N ALA A 98 -5.70 4.42 4.61
CA ALA A 98 -7.13 4.55 4.56
C ALA A 98 -7.82 3.18 4.55
N GLU A 99 -8.96 3.13 5.22
CA GLU A 99 -9.85 1.99 5.10
C GLU A 99 -10.48 1.92 3.70
N TRP A 100 -10.87 0.73 3.30
CA TRP A 100 -11.55 0.51 2.02
C TRP A 100 -12.84 1.30 1.87
N ARG A 101 -13.51 1.58 2.99
CA ARG A 101 -14.76 2.37 3.04
C ARG A 101 -14.55 3.86 3.18
N ALA A 102 -13.31 4.33 3.24
CA ALA A 102 -13.02 5.76 3.32
C ALA A 102 -13.61 6.49 2.11
N PRO A 103 -14.35 7.60 2.31
CA PRO A 103 -14.88 8.40 1.23
C PRO A 103 -13.76 9.15 0.52
N LEU A 104 -13.89 9.33 -0.78
CA LEU A 104 -12.97 10.10 -1.61
C LEU A 104 -13.55 11.48 -1.93
N ALA A 105 -12.66 12.45 -2.09
CA ALA A 105 -12.95 13.79 -2.55
C ALA A 105 -12.23 14.11 -3.87
N SER A 106 -12.71 15.14 -4.58
CA SER A 106 -12.04 15.59 -5.79
C SER A 106 -10.67 16.18 -5.47
N GLY A 107 -9.65 15.72 -6.18
CA GLY A 107 -8.25 16.10 -5.97
C GLY A 107 -7.46 15.17 -5.07
N ASP A 108 -8.09 14.16 -4.45
CA ASP A 108 -7.37 13.18 -3.62
C ASP A 108 -6.33 12.40 -4.41
N GLU A 109 -5.19 12.13 -3.75
CA GLU A 109 -4.20 11.17 -4.17
C GLU A 109 -4.46 9.84 -3.46
N VAL A 110 -4.77 8.80 -4.24
CA VAL A 110 -5.02 7.45 -3.71
C VAL A 110 -3.91 6.52 -4.17
N ALA A 111 -3.19 5.91 -3.24
CA ALA A 111 -2.18 4.91 -3.55
C ALA A 111 -2.65 3.51 -3.15
N PHE A 112 -2.51 2.55 -4.07
CA PHE A 112 -2.69 1.13 -3.78
C PHE A 112 -1.31 0.49 -3.57
N LEU A 113 -1.09 0.03 -2.37
CA LEU A 113 0.17 -0.46 -1.87
C LEU A 113 0.08 -1.98 -1.69
N PRO A 114 0.89 -2.78 -2.38
CA PRO A 114 1.06 -4.18 -1.98
C PRO A 114 1.60 -4.21 -0.54
N PRO A 115 1.44 -5.34 0.20
CA PRO A 115 1.61 -5.33 1.66
C PRO A 115 2.94 -4.73 2.12
N VAL A 116 2.86 -3.58 2.75
CA VAL A 116 3.87 -2.92 3.61
C VAL A 116 3.25 -1.73 4.35
N SER A 117 3.76 -1.32 5.48
CA SER A 117 3.13 -0.43 6.46
C SER A 117 3.63 1.00 6.56
N GLY A 118 2.95 1.76 7.30
CA GLY A 118 2.95 3.12 7.49
C GLY A 118 2.95 3.80 8.86
N GLY A 119 2.90 5.07 9.05
CA GLY A 119 2.49 5.99 10.09
C GLY A 119 3.46 7.05 10.62
N GLU A 120 3.04 8.24 10.93
CA GLU A 120 3.82 9.46 11.14
C GLU A 120 3.97 9.90 12.63
N ARG A 121 5.11 10.40 13.13
CA ARG A 121 5.38 11.78 13.56
C ARG A 121 6.67 12.08 14.31
N ALA A 122 7.13 13.31 14.14
CA ALA A 122 7.97 14.25 14.90
C ALA A 122 9.46 14.31 14.55
N LYS A 123 9.92 15.52 14.21
CA LYS A 123 11.33 15.88 13.98
C LYS A 123 12.13 15.82 15.27
N ILE A 124 13.21 15.07 15.23
CA ILE A 124 14.32 15.18 16.18
C ILE A 124 15.49 15.78 15.39
N ALA A 125 16.11 16.85 15.91
CA ALA A 125 17.28 17.45 15.29
C ALA A 125 18.45 16.48 15.34
N GLU A 126 19.26 16.44 14.26
CA GLU A 126 20.48 15.65 14.12
C GLU A 126 20.32 14.16 13.74
N ASP A 127 19.09 13.64 13.64
CA ASP A 127 18.85 12.29 13.08
C ASP A 127 18.91 12.31 11.54
N ILE A 128 19.33 11.19 10.96
CA ILE A 128 19.48 11.03 9.51
C ILE A 128 18.42 10.09 8.97
N TYR A 129 17.57 10.57 8.05
CA TYR A 129 16.56 9.79 7.37
C TYR A 129 16.64 10.04 5.88
N GLU A 130 17.17 9.08 5.11
CA GLU A 130 17.45 9.29 3.69
C GLU A 130 17.07 8.09 2.83
N LEU A 131 16.58 8.41 1.62
CA LEU A 131 16.49 7.48 0.50
C LEU A 131 17.49 7.92 -0.56
N VAL A 132 18.42 7.04 -0.92
CA VAL A 132 19.52 7.35 -1.84
C VAL A 132 19.55 6.39 -3.03
N ARG A 133 20.14 6.82 -4.14
CA ARG A 133 20.37 5.95 -5.31
C ARG A 133 21.85 5.63 -5.51
N ALA A 134 22.71 6.45 -4.94
CA ALA A 134 24.14 6.17 -4.87
C ALA A 134 24.46 5.18 -3.75
N PRO A 135 25.63 4.51 -3.77
CA PRO A 135 26.11 3.69 -2.67
C PRO A 135 26.09 4.44 -1.33
N ILE A 136 25.59 3.78 -0.29
CA ILE A 136 25.50 4.36 1.05
C ILE A 136 26.92 4.50 1.64
N ARG A 137 27.25 5.70 2.11
CA ARG A 137 28.54 6.00 2.75
C ARG A 137 28.51 5.63 4.23
N THR A 138 28.44 4.31 4.50
CA THR A 138 28.18 3.74 5.83
C THR A 138 29.17 4.21 6.90
N ALA A 139 30.46 4.27 6.57
CA ALA A 139 31.51 4.71 7.49
C ALA A 139 31.39 6.18 7.88
N GLU A 140 31.05 7.05 6.92
CA GLU A 140 30.87 8.50 7.17
C GLU A 140 29.65 8.74 8.05
N ILE A 141 28.53 8.06 7.76
CA ILE A 141 27.30 8.17 8.55
C ILE A 141 27.56 7.68 9.98
N ALA A 142 28.18 6.51 10.16
CA ALA A 142 28.49 6.00 11.49
C ALA A 142 29.44 6.93 12.27
N ALA A 143 30.38 7.59 11.58
CA ALA A 143 31.29 8.55 12.19
C ALA A 143 30.58 9.83 12.62
N SER A 144 29.64 10.33 11.82
CA SER A 144 28.90 11.58 12.10
C SER A 144 27.98 11.50 13.32
N LEU A 145 27.56 10.29 13.71
CA LEU A 145 26.69 10.06 14.87
C LEU A 145 27.46 10.02 16.20
N LYS A 146 28.79 9.95 16.17
CA LYS A 146 29.59 9.81 17.39
C LYS A 146 29.73 11.14 18.14
N ALA A 147 29.44 11.11 19.43
CA ALA A 147 29.69 12.21 20.35
C ALA A 147 30.49 11.75 21.58
N PRO A 148 31.15 12.67 22.30
CA PRO A 148 31.95 12.33 23.49
C PRO A 148 31.17 11.61 24.58
N GLU A 149 29.85 11.80 24.62
CA GLU A 149 28.95 11.19 25.61
C GLU A 149 28.48 9.79 25.22
N ASP A 150 28.78 9.35 24.00
CA ASP A 150 28.36 8.02 23.51
C ASP A 150 29.34 6.95 23.95
N GLY A 151 28.80 5.92 24.60
CA GLY A 151 29.54 4.70 24.95
C GLY A 151 29.46 3.62 23.88
N ALA A 152 28.55 3.77 22.89
CA ALA A 152 28.37 2.81 21.80
C ALA A 152 27.72 3.44 20.57
N VAL A 153 28.18 2.99 19.39
CA VAL A 153 27.44 3.10 18.13
C VAL A 153 27.21 1.68 17.63
N VAL A 154 25.93 1.30 17.48
CA VAL A 154 25.52 0.02 16.88
C VAL A 154 25.09 0.25 15.44
N VAL A 155 25.59 -0.60 14.55
CA VAL A 155 25.32 -0.54 13.12
C VAL A 155 24.64 -1.83 12.67
N PHE A 156 23.57 -1.69 11.90
CA PHE A 156 23.02 -2.75 11.07
C PHE A 156 23.27 -2.38 9.60
N ASP A 157 24.03 -3.21 8.91
CA ASP A 157 24.30 -3.08 7.48
C ASP A 157 23.63 -4.24 6.74
N GLY A 158 22.51 -3.93 6.06
CA GLY A 158 21.75 -4.91 5.31
C GLY A 158 22.25 -5.00 3.87
N ILE A 159 22.98 -6.06 3.56
CA ILE A 159 23.63 -6.27 2.26
C ILE A 159 22.85 -7.21 1.35
N VAL A 160 23.06 -7.07 0.05
CA VAL A 160 22.49 -7.94 -0.99
C VAL A 160 23.20 -9.28 -1.00
N ARG A 161 22.44 -10.36 -0.79
CA ARG A 161 22.95 -11.74 -0.80
C ARG A 161 22.93 -12.33 -2.21
N ASN A 162 23.79 -13.29 -2.47
CA ASN A 162 23.87 -14.03 -3.74
C ASN A 162 22.82 -15.15 -3.89
N HIS A 163 21.92 -15.32 -2.94
CA HIS A 163 20.86 -16.34 -2.98
C HIS A 163 19.62 -15.91 -2.20
N SER A 164 18.45 -16.37 -2.66
CA SER A 164 17.17 -16.23 -1.99
C SER A 164 16.26 -17.41 -2.35
N GLY A 165 15.62 -18.04 -1.34
CA GLY A 165 14.72 -19.17 -1.55
C GLY A 165 15.35 -20.35 -2.29
N GLY A 166 16.63 -20.63 -2.09
CA GLY A 166 17.35 -21.71 -2.79
C GLY A 166 17.76 -21.39 -4.24
N ARG A 167 17.51 -20.16 -4.72
CA ARG A 167 17.85 -19.71 -6.08
C ARG A 167 19.03 -18.73 -6.04
N ALA A 168 19.88 -18.76 -7.06
CA ALA A 168 20.97 -17.81 -7.20
C ALA A 168 20.44 -16.44 -7.64
N THR A 169 20.64 -15.43 -6.79
CA THR A 169 20.29 -14.03 -7.07
C THR A 169 21.37 -13.39 -7.93
N LEU A 170 20.98 -12.69 -9.00
CA LEU A 170 21.89 -11.91 -9.84
C LEU A 170 22.08 -10.49 -9.31
N TYR A 171 20.97 -9.80 -9.02
CA TYR A 171 20.91 -8.48 -8.40
C TYR A 171 19.53 -8.24 -7.82
N LEU A 172 19.38 -7.18 -7.04
CA LEU A 172 18.11 -6.70 -6.52
C LEU A 172 17.75 -5.34 -7.11
N GLU A 173 16.47 -5.03 -7.12
CA GLU A 173 15.97 -3.70 -7.42
C GLU A 173 14.98 -3.28 -6.33
N TYR A 174 15.18 -2.08 -5.77
CA TYR A 174 14.31 -1.51 -4.74
C TYR A 174 13.53 -0.34 -5.29
N GLU A 175 12.22 -0.34 -5.04
CA GLU A 175 11.29 0.74 -5.35
C GLU A 175 10.60 1.20 -4.06
N ALA A 176 10.31 2.49 -3.93
CA ALA A 176 9.63 3.05 -2.76
C ALA A 176 8.57 4.09 -3.16
N TYR A 177 7.56 4.23 -2.30
CA TYR A 177 6.77 5.45 -2.26
C TYR A 177 7.52 6.46 -1.37
N GLU A 178 8.44 7.22 -1.98
CA GLU A 178 9.47 7.98 -1.28
C GLU A 178 8.92 8.96 -0.21
N PRO A 179 7.86 9.79 -0.47
CA PRO A 179 7.34 10.69 0.56
C PRO A 179 6.86 9.96 1.81
N MET A 180 6.14 8.87 1.62
CA MET A 180 5.62 8.06 2.72
C MET A 180 6.72 7.25 3.39
N ALA A 181 7.68 6.73 2.64
CA ALA A 181 8.81 6.00 3.20
C ALA A 181 9.64 6.89 4.12
N LEU A 182 9.95 8.11 3.73
CA LEU A 182 10.67 9.09 4.57
C LEU A 182 9.88 9.46 5.82
N ALA A 183 8.57 9.71 5.67
CA ALA A 183 7.70 9.98 6.80
C ALA A 183 7.76 8.84 7.82
N LYS A 184 7.68 7.58 7.36
CA LYS A 184 7.74 6.38 8.19
C LYS A 184 9.09 6.17 8.86
N MET A 185 10.17 6.43 8.17
CA MET A 185 11.50 6.36 8.77
C MET A 185 11.64 7.36 9.91
N ARG A 186 11.11 8.57 9.77
CA ARG A 186 11.11 9.57 10.86
C ARG A 186 10.29 9.14 12.06
N GLU A 187 9.18 8.44 11.83
CA GLU A 187 8.36 7.91 12.93
C GLU A 187 9.03 6.80 13.68
N ILE A 188 9.70 5.90 12.95
CA ILE A 188 10.51 4.87 13.59
C ILE A 188 11.52 5.53 14.51
N GLY A 189 12.20 6.60 14.05
CA GLY A 189 13.11 7.34 14.88
C GLY A 189 12.46 7.95 16.13
N ALA A 190 11.32 8.61 15.94
CA ALA A 190 10.58 9.21 17.04
C ALA A 190 10.11 8.16 18.07
N GLU A 191 9.66 6.98 17.60
CA GLU A 191 9.27 5.87 18.48
C GLU A 191 10.46 5.34 19.27
N ILE A 192 11.62 5.19 18.61
CA ILE A 192 12.83 4.70 19.23
C ILE A 192 13.33 5.66 20.30
N HIS A 193 13.31 6.97 20.04
CA HIS A 193 13.65 7.98 21.06
C HIS A 193 12.71 7.98 22.25
N ARG A 194 11.45 7.61 22.06
CA ARG A 194 10.49 7.47 23.18
C ARG A 194 10.75 6.24 24.04
N GLN A 195 11.23 5.14 23.44
CA GLN A 195 11.40 3.86 24.11
C GLN A 195 12.80 3.66 24.70
N PHE A 196 13.82 4.27 24.08
CA PHE A 196 15.21 4.01 24.43
C PHE A 196 15.98 5.31 24.67
N PRO A 197 16.89 5.34 25.65
CA PRO A 197 17.76 6.47 25.88
C PRO A 197 18.94 6.46 24.88
N ILE A 198 18.60 6.67 23.61
CA ILE A 198 19.59 6.85 22.54
C ILE A 198 19.86 8.35 22.32
N ARG A 199 20.98 8.66 21.63
CA ARG A 199 21.32 10.04 21.25
C ARG A 199 20.83 10.33 19.83
N HIS A 200 21.32 9.59 18.85
CA HIS A 200 21.01 9.80 17.44
C HIS A 200 20.72 8.49 16.74
N ILE A 201 19.95 8.59 15.67
CA ILE A 201 19.65 7.51 14.76
C ILE A 201 19.86 7.92 13.31
N ALA A 202 20.46 7.05 12.52
CA ALA A 202 20.46 7.12 11.08
C ALA A 202 19.68 5.94 10.51
N LEU A 203 18.72 6.21 9.63
CA LEU A 203 18.00 5.24 8.81
C LEU A 203 18.21 5.66 7.36
N VAL A 204 19.00 4.91 6.60
CA VAL A 204 19.26 5.19 5.19
C VAL A 204 18.94 3.96 4.36
N HIS A 205 18.15 4.12 3.31
CA HIS A 205 17.82 3.02 2.40
C HIS A 205 18.19 3.39 0.95
N ARG A 206 18.78 2.44 0.24
CA ARG A 206 19.15 2.63 -1.16
C ARG A 206 18.06 2.09 -2.07
N LEU A 207 17.72 2.85 -3.11
CA LEU A 207 16.73 2.52 -4.12
C LEU A 207 17.40 2.26 -5.48
N GLY A 208 16.66 1.62 -6.38
CA GLY A 208 17.13 1.21 -7.69
C GLY A 208 17.89 -0.12 -7.64
N ARG A 209 18.75 -0.34 -8.63
CA ARG A 209 19.51 -1.57 -8.78
C ARG A 209 20.70 -1.63 -7.81
N LEU A 210 20.83 -2.78 -7.16
CA LEU A 210 21.94 -3.12 -6.26
C LEU A 210 22.55 -4.46 -6.63
N GLU A 211 23.87 -4.48 -6.69
CA GLU A 211 24.66 -5.69 -6.96
C GLU A 211 24.88 -6.51 -5.67
N ILE A 212 25.31 -7.76 -5.84
CA ILE A 212 25.64 -8.64 -4.72
C ILE A 212 26.74 -7.99 -3.84
N GLY A 213 26.50 -7.98 -2.52
CA GLY A 213 27.41 -7.38 -1.53
C GLY A 213 27.19 -5.89 -1.29
N GLU A 214 26.38 -5.18 -2.09
CA GLU A 214 26.09 -3.77 -1.85
C GLU A 214 25.10 -3.59 -0.68
N THR A 215 25.28 -2.48 0.05
CA THR A 215 24.39 -2.08 1.14
C THR A 215 23.05 -1.59 0.61
N SER A 216 21.96 -2.22 1.02
CA SER A 216 20.59 -1.83 0.69
C SER A 216 19.94 -0.94 1.75
N VAL A 217 20.21 -1.22 3.01
CA VAL A 217 19.71 -0.49 4.16
C VAL A 217 20.80 -0.35 5.21
N PHE A 218 20.94 0.85 5.75
CA PHE A 218 21.91 1.15 6.79
C PHE A 218 21.21 1.79 7.98
N ILE A 219 21.40 1.22 9.17
CA ILE A 219 20.88 1.75 10.43
C ILE A 219 22.07 1.94 11.36
N ALA A 220 22.20 3.12 11.93
CA ALA A 220 23.19 3.37 12.96
C ALA A 220 22.52 4.08 14.15
N ILE A 221 22.84 3.63 15.36
CA ILE A 221 22.28 4.15 16.62
C ILE A 221 23.43 4.49 17.55
N SER A 222 23.52 5.75 17.96
CA SER A 222 24.44 6.18 19.01
C SER A 222 23.73 6.26 20.36
N SER A 223 24.42 5.85 21.43
CA SER A 223 23.86 5.82 22.78
C SER A 223 24.95 5.81 23.85
N PRO A 224 24.73 6.40 25.04
CA PRO A 224 25.59 6.23 26.19
C PRO A 224 25.81 4.77 26.60
N HIS A 225 24.83 3.90 26.36
CA HIS A 225 24.85 2.51 26.80
C HIS A 225 24.56 1.52 25.66
N ARG A 226 25.44 0.54 25.46
CA ARG A 226 25.34 -0.47 24.41
C ARG A 226 24.02 -1.22 24.36
N ARG A 227 23.39 -1.53 25.51
CA ARG A 227 22.11 -2.28 25.55
C ARG A 227 21.01 -1.52 24.81
N ALA A 228 20.83 -0.24 25.15
CA ALA A 228 19.84 0.60 24.48
C ALA A 228 20.08 0.69 22.97
N ALA A 229 21.36 0.81 22.54
CA ALA A 229 21.72 0.86 21.12
C ALA A 229 21.37 -0.43 20.38
N PHE A 230 21.64 -1.63 20.97
CA PHE A 230 21.28 -2.91 20.37
C PHE A 230 19.76 -3.11 20.27
N ASP A 231 19.03 -2.85 21.36
CA ASP A 231 17.58 -3.03 21.41
C ASP A 231 16.89 -2.05 20.42
N ALA A 232 17.33 -0.80 20.37
CA ALA A 232 16.85 0.21 19.43
C ALA A 232 17.14 -0.15 17.98
N CYS A 233 18.36 -0.62 17.68
CA CYS A 233 18.75 -1.02 16.32
C CYS A 233 17.92 -2.22 15.82
N ARG A 234 17.67 -3.19 16.69
CA ARG A 234 16.78 -4.32 16.37
C ARG A 234 15.36 -3.85 16.11
N LEU A 235 14.79 -3.03 17.00
CA LEU A 235 13.44 -2.49 16.79
C LEU A 235 13.36 -1.68 15.50
N ALA A 236 14.40 -0.89 15.17
CA ALA A 236 14.45 -0.10 13.96
C ALA A 236 14.32 -0.96 12.70
N ILE A 237 15.16 -2.00 12.56
CA ILE A 237 15.11 -2.85 11.36
C ILE A 237 13.83 -3.69 11.30
N ASP A 238 13.36 -4.23 12.41
CA ASP A 238 12.14 -5.03 12.46
C ASP A 238 10.91 -4.18 12.10
N THR A 239 10.87 -2.92 12.56
CA THR A 239 9.79 -1.98 12.24
C THR A 239 9.91 -1.47 10.80
N LEU A 240 11.11 -1.13 10.34
CA LEU A 240 11.34 -0.69 8.96
C LEU A 240 10.84 -1.74 7.96
N LYS A 241 11.19 -3.01 8.14
CA LYS A 241 10.76 -4.09 7.24
C LYS A 241 9.25 -4.31 7.22
N ARG A 242 8.56 -4.02 8.32
CA ARG A 242 7.09 -4.12 8.41
C ARG A 242 6.38 -2.85 7.97
N SER A 243 7.05 -1.69 8.06
CA SER A 243 6.36 -0.42 8.10
C SER A 243 6.80 0.63 7.10
N VAL A 244 7.85 0.46 6.37
CA VAL A 244 8.27 1.43 5.35
C VAL A 244 7.88 0.92 3.97
N PRO A 245 7.16 1.70 3.14
CA PRO A 245 6.72 1.26 1.82
C PRO A 245 7.88 1.24 0.83
N ILE A 246 8.73 0.22 0.97
CA ILE A 246 9.84 -0.12 0.11
C ILE A 246 9.65 -1.55 -0.36
N TRP A 247 9.69 -1.78 -1.66
CA TRP A 247 9.51 -3.09 -2.28
C TRP A 247 10.81 -3.55 -2.90
N LYS A 248 11.03 -4.86 -2.83
CA LYS A 248 12.22 -5.52 -3.37
C LYS A 248 11.83 -6.46 -4.50
N ARG A 249 12.43 -6.26 -5.65
CA ARG A 249 12.38 -7.19 -6.78
C ARG A 249 13.68 -7.95 -6.88
N GLU A 250 13.59 -9.26 -6.88
CA GLU A 250 14.75 -10.15 -6.99
C GLU A 250 14.90 -10.66 -8.42
N TYR A 251 16.08 -10.55 -8.97
CA TYR A 251 16.41 -11.00 -10.31
C TYR A 251 17.26 -12.27 -10.27
N PHE A 252 16.78 -13.29 -10.96
CA PHE A 252 17.40 -14.61 -11.09
C PHE A 252 17.69 -14.90 -12.56
N ALA A 253 18.42 -15.97 -12.87
CA ALA A 253 18.74 -16.37 -14.25
C ALA A 253 17.48 -16.72 -15.09
N ASP A 254 16.43 -17.17 -14.43
CA ASP A 254 15.14 -17.60 -15.02
C ASP A 254 14.01 -16.57 -14.88
N GLY A 255 14.30 -15.34 -14.52
CA GLY A 255 13.34 -14.25 -14.42
C GLY A 255 13.42 -13.45 -13.13
N ALA A 256 12.45 -12.57 -12.92
CA ALA A 256 12.38 -11.69 -11.76
C ALA A 256 11.11 -11.92 -10.96
N VAL A 257 11.20 -11.80 -9.63
CA VAL A 257 10.07 -11.98 -8.70
C VAL A 257 10.06 -10.86 -7.67
N TRP A 258 8.89 -10.28 -7.42
CA TRP A 258 8.68 -9.39 -6.28
C TRP A 258 8.72 -10.21 -4.99
N ALA A 259 9.55 -9.80 -4.04
CA ALA A 259 9.58 -10.47 -2.75
C ALA A 259 8.27 -10.22 -1.98
N GLU A 260 7.77 -11.26 -1.34
CA GLU A 260 6.62 -11.15 -0.45
C GLU A 260 7.01 -10.30 0.78
N GLY A 261 6.17 -9.30 1.10
CA GLY A 261 6.30 -8.45 2.28
C GLY A 261 5.26 -8.76 3.35
N GLU A 262 5.47 -8.29 4.56
CA GLU A 262 4.47 -8.37 5.63
C GLU A 262 3.34 -7.36 5.40
N VAL A 263 2.09 -7.71 5.80
CA VAL A 263 0.94 -6.79 5.74
C VAL A 263 0.98 -5.86 6.95
N PRO A 264 0.94 -4.53 6.72
CA PRO A 264 1.01 -3.56 7.81
C PRO A 264 -0.26 -3.48 8.67
N PRO A 265 -0.16 -3.09 9.95
CA PRO A 265 -1.32 -2.80 10.77
C PRO A 265 -2.01 -1.50 10.31
N VAL A 266 -3.29 -1.57 10.01
CA VAL A 266 -4.10 -0.41 9.64
C VAL A 266 -4.57 0.32 10.90
N LYS A 267 -4.29 1.62 11.03
CA LYS A 267 -4.92 2.46 12.07
C LYS A 267 -6.31 2.87 11.59
N THR A 268 -7.34 2.56 12.37
CA THR A 268 -8.69 3.07 12.13
C THR A 268 -8.71 4.57 12.41
N ILE A 269 -8.94 5.38 11.37
CA ILE A 269 -9.15 6.81 11.53
C ILE A 269 -10.59 6.99 12.03
N SER A 270 -10.77 7.11 13.34
CA SER A 270 -12.05 7.51 13.93
C SER A 270 -12.23 9.02 13.70
N GLY A 271 -12.96 9.36 12.65
CA GLY A 271 -13.33 10.74 12.34
C GLY A 271 -14.40 11.24 13.32
N SER A 272 -13.98 11.76 14.46
CA SER A 272 -14.84 12.62 15.28
C SER A 272 -14.88 14.01 14.64
N ARG A 273 -15.89 14.23 13.78
CA ARG A 273 -16.31 15.61 13.50
C ARG A 273 -17.09 16.07 14.74
N GLU A 274 -16.46 16.89 15.57
CA GLU A 274 -17.16 17.70 16.54
C GLU A 274 -18.11 18.62 15.77
N SER A 275 -19.40 18.35 15.90
CA SER A 275 -20.46 19.31 15.60
C SER A 275 -20.49 20.33 16.74
N THR A 276 -19.96 21.50 16.49
CA THR A 276 -20.14 22.67 17.36
C THR A 276 -21.56 23.21 17.20
N PRO A 277 -22.25 23.60 18.32
CA PRO A 277 -23.64 24.04 18.35
C PRO A 277 -23.88 25.38 17.67
#